data_68444b060787c8d9a3769993f31e2300
#
_entry.id   68444b060787c8d9a3769993f31e2300
#
_cell.length_a   1.000
_cell.length_b   1.000
_cell.length_c   1.000
_cell.angle_alpha   90.00
_cell.angle_beta   90.00
_cell.angle_gamma   90.00
#
_symmetry.space_group_name_H-M   'P 1'
#
loop_
_entity.id
_entity.type
_entity.pdbx_description
1 polymer ?
#
loop_
_entity_poly.entity_id
_entity_poly.type
_entity_poly.pdbx_seq_one_letter_code
_entity_poly.pdbx_strand_id
1 'polypeptide(L)'
;QIEEAEVERLLDAIQKAEKVFFVGVGRVLLSLEATAKRLAHLGIKTYVVGQITEPAITEKDLLIVGSGSGESAFPLIIAKKAKSLNAAVAHIGSNPNSSMKENTDIFVRIPVSTKLNLPNEVPSVQPMTSLFEQSLLLLGDTLALMIIREKNIDMKSLWQYHANLE
;
A
#
# COMPACT_ATOMS: atom_id res chain seq x y z
N GLN A 1 -4.20 -16.96 3.03
CA GLN A 1 -3.45 -16.76 1.79
C GLN A 1 -3.96 -15.49 1.12
N ILE A 2 -3.06 -14.66 0.57
CA ILE A 2 -3.42 -13.51 -0.26
C ILE A 2 -3.70 -14.03 -1.67
N GLU A 3 -4.75 -13.52 -2.31
CA GLU A 3 -5.14 -13.94 -3.66
C GLU A 3 -4.19 -13.32 -4.70
N GLU A 4 -3.58 -14.16 -5.53
CA GLU A 4 -2.60 -13.74 -6.54
C GLU A 4 -3.17 -12.68 -7.50
N ALA A 5 -4.38 -12.89 -7.98
CA ALA A 5 -5.05 -11.94 -8.89
C ALA A 5 -5.28 -10.54 -8.28
N GLU A 6 -5.42 -10.43 -6.94
CA GLU A 6 -5.50 -9.12 -6.27
C GLU A 6 -4.13 -8.43 -6.26
N VAL A 7 -3.07 -9.20 -6.03
CA VAL A 7 -1.68 -8.70 -6.04
C VAL A 7 -1.28 -8.25 -7.43
N GLU A 8 -1.60 -9.03 -8.46
CA GLU A 8 -1.32 -8.69 -9.87
C GLU A 8 -1.99 -7.37 -10.29
N ARG A 9 -3.26 -7.17 -9.91
CA ARG A 9 -3.96 -5.90 -10.18
C ARG A 9 -3.29 -4.71 -9.50
N LEU A 10 -2.84 -4.88 -8.25
CA LEU A 10 -2.12 -3.84 -7.53
C LEU A 10 -0.77 -3.55 -8.19
N LEU A 11 -0.04 -4.60 -8.58
CA LEU A 11 1.26 -4.49 -9.26
C LEU A 11 1.13 -3.70 -10.58
N ASP A 12 0.14 -4.06 -11.39
CA ASP A 12 -0.16 -3.38 -12.66
C ASP A 12 -0.50 -1.90 -12.44
N ALA A 13 -1.31 -1.58 -11.43
CA ALA A 13 -1.64 -0.20 -11.08
C ALA A 13 -0.42 0.61 -10.63
N ILE A 14 0.47 0.02 -9.82
CA ILE A 14 1.73 0.67 -9.41
C ILE A 14 2.59 1.00 -10.64
N GLN A 15 2.70 0.08 -11.58
CA GLN A 15 3.55 0.26 -12.75
C GLN A 15 2.99 1.25 -13.77
N LYS A 16 1.68 1.43 -13.83
CA LYS A 16 0.98 2.38 -14.72
C LYS A 16 0.91 3.80 -14.17
N ALA A 17 0.96 3.96 -12.85
CA ALA A 17 0.83 5.27 -12.22
C ALA A 17 2.04 6.18 -12.51
N GLU A 18 1.79 7.48 -12.72
CA GLU A 18 2.86 8.47 -12.80
C GLU A 18 3.51 8.73 -11.43
N LYS A 19 2.70 8.70 -10.37
CA LYS A 19 3.10 8.82 -8.96
C LYS A 19 2.28 7.86 -8.10
N VAL A 20 2.87 7.34 -7.05
CA VAL A 20 2.20 6.47 -6.08
C VAL A 20 2.22 7.15 -4.72
N PHE A 21 1.04 7.38 -4.17
CA PHE A 21 0.85 7.96 -2.84
C PHE A 21 0.47 6.89 -1.83
N PHE A 22 0.91 7.07 -0.60
CA PHE A 22 0.65 6.12 0.49
C PHE A 22 -0.03 6.82 1.65
N VAL A 23 -1.06 6.20 2.22
CA VAL A 23 -1.74 6.68 3.43
C VAL A 23 -2.07 5.52 4.36
N GLY A 24 -1.86 5.75 5.63
CA GLY A 24 -2.16 4.86 6.73
C GLY A 24 -2.04 5.61 8.05
N VAL A 25 -2.20 4.90 9.16
CA VAL A 25 -2.00 5.47 10.50
C VAL A 25 -1.17 4.53 11.37
N GLY A 26 -0.38 5.11 12.30
CA GLY A 26 0.40 4.35 13.25
C GLY A 26 1.39 3.38 12.57
N ARG A 27 1.48 2.15 13.09
CA ARG A 27 2.42 1.13 12.60
C ARG A 27 2.11 0.65 11.17
N VAL A 28 0.85 0.72 10.74
CA VAL A 28 0.47 0.46 9.34
C VAL A 28 1.14 1.47 8.41
N LEU A 29 1.19 2.76 8.79
CA LEU A 29 1.89 3.77 8.02
C LEU A 29 3.39 3.46 7.91
N LEU A 30 4.04 3.03 8.99
CA LEU A 30 5.48 2.65 8.97
C LEU A 30 5.75 1.53 7.95
N SER A 31 4.87 0.53 7.87
CA SER A 31 4.99 -0.54 6.86
C SER A 31 4.82 -0.01 5.44
N LEU A 32 3.91 0.93 5.23
CA LEU A 32 3.73 1.59 3.93
C LEU A 32 4.89 2.52 3.58
N GLU A 33 5.46 3.23 4.53
CA GLU A 33 6.65 4.07 4.31
C GLU A 33 7.86 3.25 3.89
N ALA A 34 8.04 2.07 4.51
CA ALA A 34 9.07 1.11 4.09
C ALA A 34 8.83 0.64 2.65
N THR A 35 7.58 0.35 2.28
CA THR A 35 7.20 0.00 0.90
C THR A 35 7.46 1.17 -0.06
N ALA A 36 7.03 2.38 0.30
CA ALA A 36 7.26 3.58 -0.51
C ALA A 36 8.74 3.80 -0.79
N LYS A 37 9.59 3.68 0.26
CA LYS A 37 11.05 3.79 0.12
C LYS A 37 11.60 2.68 -0.77
N ARG A 38 11.12 1.44 -0.63
CA ARG A 38 11.57 0.32 -1.49
C ARG A 38 11.21 0.54 -2.95
N LEU A 39 10.00 0.99 -3.26
CA LEU A 39 9.59 1.31 -4.63
C LEU A 39 10.35 2.52 -5.20
N ALA A 40 10.69 3.51 -4.36
CA ALA A 40 11.56 4.63 -4.77
C ALA A 40 12.95 4.15 -5.22
N HIS A 41 13.50 3.10 -4.59
CA HIS A 41 14.76 2.48 -5.06
C HIS A 41 14.63 1.83 -6.45
N LEU A 42 13.42 1.56 -6.92
CA LEU A 42 13.14 1.09 -8.29
C LEU A 42 12.89 2.23 -9.28
N GLY A 43 13.06 3.48 -8.86
CA GLY A 43 12.81 4.65 -9.68
C GLY A 43 11.34 5.08 -9.76
N ILE A 44 10.45 4.47 -8.98
CA ILE A 44 9.05 4.85 -8.90
C ILE A 44 8.91 6.11 -8.03
N LYS A 45 8.16 7.10 -8.51
CA LYS A 45 7.89 8.32 -7.75
C LYS A 45 6.87 8.03 -6.65
N THR A 46 7.34 7.98 -5.42
CA THR A 46 6.53 7.65 -4.24
C THR A 46 6.43 8.82 -3.27
N TYR A 47 5.26 9.00 -2.67
CA TYR A 47 4.97 10.06 -1.71
C TYR A 47 4.12 9.52 -0.57
N VAL A 48 4.31 10.04 0.61
CA VAL A 48 3.47 9.73 1.77
C VAL A 48 2.57 10.94 2.05
N VAL A 49 1.26 10.71 2.16
CA VAL A 49 0.29 11.77 2.39
C VAL A 49 0.58 12.49 3.70
N GLY A 50 0.62 13.81 3.66
CA GLY A 50 0.95 14.68 4.79
C GLY A 50 2.41 15.11 4.86
N GLN A 51 3.30 14.64 3.99
CA GLN A 51 4.65 15.16 3.87
C GLN A 51 4.63 16.57 3.26
N ILE A 52 5.47 17.45 3.78
CA ILE A 52 5.51 18.87 3.35
C ILE A 52 5.77 19.04 1.85
N THR A 53 6.53 18.12 1.25
CA THR A 53 6.94 18.18 -0.16
C THR A 53 6.08 17.30 -1.06
N GLU A 54 4.93 16.80 -0.59
CA GLU A 54 4.06 16.00 -1.45
C GLU A 54 3.49 16.86 -2.59
N PRO A 55 3.48 16.36 -3.84
CA PRO A 55 2.84 17.05 -4.96
C PRO A 55 1.34 16.81 -4.96
N ALA A 56 0.61 17.54 -5.79
CA ALA A 56 -0.80 17.27 -6.04
C ALA A 56 -0.99 15.87 -6.67
N ILE A 57 -1.99 15.14 -6.20
CA ILE A 57 -2.46 13.90 -6.82
C ILE A 57 -3.37 14.23 -8.01
N THR A 58 -3.28 13.43 -9.07
CA THR A 58 -4.07 13.58 -10.31
C THR A 58 -4.73 12.25 -10.71
N GLU A 59 -5.51 12.29 -11.76
CA GLU A 59 -6.16 11.10 -12.35
C GLU A 59 -5.19 10.06 -12.93
N LYS A 60 -3.90 10.42 -13.06
CA LYS A 60 -2.84 9.52 -13.55
C LYS A 60 -2.08 8.83 -12.41
N ASP A 61 -2.46 9.10 -11.18
CA ASP A 61 -1.76 8.65 -9.99
C ASP A 61 -2.54 7.55 -9.27
N LEU A 62 -1.84 6.84 -8.39
CA LEU A 62 -2.39 5.80 -7.53
C LEU A 62 -2.24 6.22 -6.06
N LEU A 63 -3.32 6.12 -5.29
CA LEU A 63 -3.28 6.14 -3.83
C LEU A 63 -3.34 4.71 -3.30
N ILE A 64 -2.35 4.30 -2.51
CA ILE A 64 -2.36 3.05 -1.75
C ILE A 64 -2.73 3.35 -0.30
N VAL A 65 -3.83 2.76 0.14
CA VAL A 65 -4.37 2.91 1.49
C VAL A 65 -4.11 1.64 2.29
N GLY A 66 -3.44 1.75 3.42
CA GLY A 66 -3.32 0.66 4.40
C GLY A 66 -4.30 0.87 5.55
N SER A 67 -5.23 -0.05 5.71
CA SER A 67 -6.16 -0.05 6.84
C SER A 67 -6.73 -1.45 7.04
N GLY A 68 -6.32 -2.16 8.08
CA GLY A 68 -6.79 -3.52 8.34
C GLY A 68 -8.30 -3.60 8.46
N SER A 69 -8.93 -2.72 9.23
CA SER A 69 -10.39 -2.67 9.38
C SER A 69 -11.11 -1.98 8.21
N GLY A 70 -10.42 -1.08 7.49
CA GLY A 70 -11.02 -0.20 6.49
C GLY A 70 -11.94 0.89 7.07
N GLU A 71 -11.87 1.11 8.39
CA GLU A 71 -12.74 2.06 9.12
C GLU A 71 -11.95 3.21 9.78
N SER A 72 -10.65 3.29 9.55
CA SER A 72 -9.83 4.37 10.10
C SER A 72 -10.19 5.70 9.43
N ALA A 73 -10.59 6.69 10.22
CA ALA A 73 -11.17 7.93 9.71
C ALA A 73 -10.25 8.69 8.75
N PHE A 74 -8.98 8.88 9.12
CA PHE A 74 -8.03 9.65 8.31
C PHE A 74 -7.78 8.99 6.94
N PRO A 75 -7.39 7.70 6.82
CA PRO A 75 -7.23 7.05 5.53
C PRO A 75 -8.53 7.05 4.68
N LEU A 76 -9.69 6.90 5.32
CA LEU A 76 -10.98 6.91 4.64
C LEU A 76 -11.29 8.27 4.00
N ILE A 77 -11.04 9.36 4.72
CA ILE A 77 -11.24 10.73 4.20
C ILE A 77 -10.29 11.00 3.02
N ILE A 78 -9.03 10.57 3.13
CA ILE A 78 -8.04 10.75 2.07
C ILE A 78 -8.42 9.94 0.82
N ALA A 79 -8.85 8.67 0.98
CA ALA A 79 -9.33 7.84 -0.13
C ALA A 79 -10.51 8.51 -0.86
N LYS A 80 -11.50 9.00 -0.10
CA LYS A 80 -12.64 9.73 -0.65
C LYS A 80 -12.21 11.01 -1.41
N LYS A 81 -11.22 11.73 -0.87
CA LYS A 81 -10.68 12.92 -1.54
C LYS A 81 -9.97 12.54 -2.84
N ALA A 82 -9.12 11.50 -2.84
CA ALA A 82 -8.44 11.02 -4.04
C ALA A 82 -9.44 10.59 -5.13
N LYS A 83 -10.50 9.88 -4.77
CA LYS A 83 -11.60 9.53 -5.70
C LYS A 83 -12.27 10.77 -6.30
N SER A 84 -12.49 11.81 -5.52
CA SER A 84 -13.08 13.08 -6.03
C SER A 84 -12.18 13.81 -7.02
N LEU A 85 -10.89 13.47 -7.07
CA LEU A 85 -9.90 13.96 -8.02
C LEU A 85 -9.62 12.96 -9.15
N ASN A 86 -10.44 11.91 -9.28
CA ASN A 86 -10.37 10.83 -10.26
C ASN A 86 -9.09 9.97 -10.18
N ALA A 87 -8.31 10.04 -9.10
CA ALA A 87 -7.17 9.16 -8.90
C ALA A 87 -7.63 7.72 -8.65
N ALA A 88 -6.82 6.75 -9.06
CA ALA A 88 -7.03 5.36 -8.69
C ALA A 88 -6.74 5.14 -7.21
N VAL A 89 -7.54 4.30 -6.54
CA VAL A 89 -7.37 3.97 -5.13
C VAL A 89 -7.26 2.46 -4.94
N ALA A 90 -6.16 2.02 -4.36
CA ALA A 90 -5.95 0.64 -3.92
C ALA A 90 -6.04 0.60 -2.38
N HIS A 91 -6.85 -0.30 -1.84
CA HIS A 91 -6.95 -0.56 -0.41
C HIS A 91 -6.34 -1.92 -0.08
N ILE A 92 -5.38 -1.94 0.84
CA ILE A 92 -4.83 -3.15 1.43
C ILE A 92 -5.40 -3.27 2.84
N GLY A 93 -6.20 -4.31 3.07
CA GLY A 93 -6.93 -4.47 4.33
C GLY A 93 -7.33 -5.92 4.61
N SER A 94 -7.95 -6.17 5.76
CA SER A 94 -8.51 -7.49 6.10
C SER A 94 -10.00 -7.56 5.81
N ASN A 95 -10.73 -6.44 5.99
CA ASN A 95 -12.18 -6.38 5.89
C ASN A 95 -12.65 -5.98 4.47
N PRO A 96 -13.22 -6.91 3.68
CA PRO A 96 -13.71 -6.61 2.34
C PRO A 96 -15.03 -5.83 2.33
N ASN A 97 -15.71 -5.72 3.47
CA ASN A 97 -17.02 -5.06 3.60
C ASN A 97 -16.95 -3.80 4.45
N SER A 98 -15.83 -3.10 4.40
CA SER A 98 -15.62 -1.86 5.13
C SER A 98 -16.19 -0.64 4.40
N SER A 99 -16.29 0.48 5.12
CA SER A 99 -16.63 1.79 4.54
C SER A 99 -15.63 2.25 3.47
N MET A 100 -14.41 1.70 3.46
CA MET A 100 -13.41 1.97 2.43
C MET A 100 -13.83 1.46 1.05
N LYS A 101 -14.67 0.43 0.98
CA LYS A 101 -15.07 -0.26 -0.25
C LYS A 101 -15.62 0.69 -1.33
N GLU A 102 -16.44 1.65 -0.94
CA GLU A 102 -17.06 2.62 -1.86
C GLU A 102 -16.04 3.56 -2.54
N ASN A 103 -14.85 3.68 -1.95
CA ASN A 103 -13.78 4.55 -2.42
C ASN A 103 -12.57 3.76 -2.94
N THR A 104 -12.75 2.49 -3.28
CA THR A 104 -11.68 1.55 -3.65
C THR A 104 -11.90 0.99 -5.04
N ASP A 105 -10.90 1.09 -5.91
CA ASP A 105 -10.89 0.47 -7.24
C ASP A 105 -10.23 -0.92 -7.19
N ILE A 106 -9.20 -1.07 -6.35
CA ILE A 106 -8.45 -2.31 -6.18
C ILE A 106 -8.42 -2.65 -4.70
N PHE A 107 -8.86 -3.85 -4.35
CA PHE A 107 -8.75 -4.37 -2.98
C PHE A 107 -7.77 -5.54 -2.95
N VAL A 108 -6.83 -5.51 -1.99
CA VAL A 108 -5.94 -6.63 -1.68
C VAL A 108 -6.21 -7.05 -0.25
N ARG A 109 -6.70 -8.27 -0.09
CA ARG A 109 -7.03 -8.80 1.22
C ARG A 109 -5.83 -9.47 1.87
N ILE A 110 -5.45 -9.00 3.05
CA ILE A 110 -4.57 -9.72 3.98
C ILE A 110 -5.49 -10.34 5.05
N PRO A 111 -5.82 -11.64 4.97
CA PRO A 111 -6.86 -12.27 5.80
C PRO A 111 -6.30 -12.64 7.19
N VAL A 112 -5.91 -11.64 7.96
CA VAL A 112 -5.38 -11.82 9.33
C VAL A 112 -6.24 -11.07 10.33
N SER A 113 -6.25 -11.53 11.58
CA SER A 113 -7.05 -10.93 12.63
C SER A 113 -6.68 -9.47 12.86
N THR A 114 -7.73 -8.65 12.91
CA THR A 114 -7.69 -7.23 13.24
C THR A 114 -8.57 -6.99 14.47
N LYS A 115 -8.77 -5.74 14.83
CA LYS A 115 -9.70 -5.38 15.94
C LYS A 115 -11.14 -5.88 15.74
N LEU A 116 -11.49 -6.29 14.51
CA LEU A 116 -12.85 -6.76 14.16
C LEU A 116 -13.03 -8.26 14.37
N ASN A 117 -11.95 -9.06 14.40
CA ASN A 117 -11.97 -10.52 14.51
C ASN A 117 -13.00 -11.17 13.58
N LEU A 118 -12.87 -10.90 12.29
CA LEU A 118 -13.79 -11.42 11.27
C LEU A 118 -13.62 -12.92 11.05
N PRO A 119 -14.66 -13.63 10.59
CA PRO A 119 -14.55 -15.03 10.20
C PRO A 119 -13.49 -15.24 9.10
N ASN A 120 -12.82 -16.39 9.13
CA ASN A 120 -11.77 -16.77 8.15
C ASN A 120 -10.53 -15.88 8.16
N GLU A 121 -10.27 -15.16 9.24
CA GLU A 121 -8.99 -14.50 9.48
C GLU A 121 -8.02 -15.45 10.18
N VAL A 122 -6.73 -15.38 9.78
CA VAL A 122 -5.66 -16.08 10.48
C VAL A 122 -5.48 -15.45 11.86
N PRO A 123 -5.64 -16.21 12.95
CA PRO A 123 -5.49 -15.66 14.29
C PRO A 123 -4.01 -15.37 14.59
N SER A 124 -3.78 -14.45 15.53
CA SER A 124 -2.44 -14.12 16.00
C SER A 124 -2.42 -14.00 17.52
N VAL A 125 -1.35 -14.49 18.12
CA VAL A 125 -1.04 -14.26 19.56
C VAL A 125 -0.27 -12.96 19.77
N GLN A 126 0.10 -12.26 18.70
CA GLN A 126 0.78 -10.99 18.79
C GLN A 126 -0.22 -9.87 19.17
N PRO A 127 0.26 -8.82 19.86
CA PRO A 127 -0.63 -7.77 20.31
C PRO A 127 -1.23 -6.98 19.13
N MET A 128 -2.48 -6.58 19.28
CA MET A 128 -3.21 -5.68 18.36
C MET A 128 -3.20 -6.19 16.91
N THR A 129 -2.73 -5.38 15.95
CA THR A 129 -2.69 -5.66 14.51
C THR A 129 -1.29 -6.01 13.99
N SER A 130 -0.39 -6.47 14.87
CA SER A 130 1.01 -6.73 14.51
C SER A 130 1.16 -7.68 13.32
N LEU A 131 0.36 -8.75 13.24
CA LEU A 131 0.43 -9.69 12.12
C LEU A 131 0.03 -9.02 10.79
N PHE A 132 -0.96 -8.12 10.82
CA PHE A 132 -1.35 -7.35 9.63
C PHE A 132 -0.22 -6.43 9.16
N GLU A 133 0.40 -5.69 10.09
CA GLU A 133 1.48 -4.75 9.82
C GLU A 133 2.71 -5.43 9.24
N GLN A 134 3.09 -6.59 9.81
CA GLN A 134 4.19 -7.42 9.29
C GLN A 134 3.88 -8.00 7.92
N SER A 135 2.66 -8.50 7.71
CA SER A 135 2.22 -9.02 6.42
C SER A 135 2.19 -7.93 5.35
N LEU A 136 1.80 -6.73 5.72
CA LEU A 136 1.79 -5.56 4.83
C LEU A 136 3.21 -5.19 4.39
N LEU A 137 4.18 -5.19 5.31
CA LEU A 137 5.59 -4.94 5.00
C LEU A 137 6.15 -6.00 4.03
N LEU A 138 5.89 -7.28 4.33
CA LEU A 138 6.32 -8.40 3.47
C LEU A 138 5.66 -8.34 2.09
N LEU A 139 4.40 -7.96 2.00
CA LEU A 139 3.71 -7.75 0.72
C LEU A 139 4.42 -6.65 -0.08
N GLY A 140 4.78 -5.53 0.55
CA GLY A 140 5.50 -4.44 -0.11
C GLY A 140 6.85 -4.87 -0.69
N ASP A 141 7.63 -5.64 0.06
CA ASP A 141 8.90 -6.19 -0.42
C ASP A 141 8.68 -7.24 -1.54
N THR A 142 7.59 -8.01 -1.46
CA THR A 142 7.22 -8.97 -2.51
C THR A 142 6.86 -8.25 -3.81
N LEU A 143 6.05 -7.20 -3.75
CA LEU A 143 5.72 -6.36 -4.92
C LEU A 143 6.98 -5.79 -5.58
N ALA A 144 7.91 -5.27 -4.78
CA ALA A 144 9.19 -4.77 -5.29
C ALA A 144 10.00 -5.87 -6.00
N LEU A 145 10.06 -7.07 -5.41
CA LEU A 145 10.76 -8.21 -6.01
C LEU A 145 10.09 -8.66 -7.31
N MET A 146 8.76 -8.65 -7.39
CA MET A 146 8.02 -8.96 -8.61
C MET A 146 8.35 -7.96 -9.73
N ILE A 147 8.37 -6.65 -9.44
CA ILE A 147 8.77 -5.60 -10.40
C ILE A 147 10.22 -5.82 -10.89
N ILE A 148 11.14 -6.11 -9.97
CA ILE A 148 12.54 -6.37 -10.31
C ILE A 148 12.66 -7.54 -11.30
N ARG A 149 11.95 -8.63 -11.04
CA ARG A 149 11.97 -9.83 -11.88
C ARG A 149 11.31 -9.58 -13.24
N GLU A 150 10.15 -8.97 -13.25
CA GLU A 150 9.39 -8.70 -14.47
C GLU A 150 10.16 -7.75 -15.43
N LYS A 151 10.80 -6.72 -14.87
CA LYS A 151 11.56 -5.74 -15.64
C LYS A 151 13.04 -6.10 -15.82
N ASN A 152 13.49 -7.23 -15.31
CA ASN A 152 14.89 -7.66 -15.31
C ASN A 152 15.84 -6.56 -14.78
N ILE A 153 15.48 -5.92 -13.68
CA ILE A 153 16.27 -4.83 -13.09
C ILE A 153 17.54 -5.42 -12.47
N ASP A 154 18.71 -4.87 -12.82
CA ASP A 154 19.96 -5.23 -12.16
C ASP A 154 19.94 -4.73 -10.70
N MET A 155 20.06 -5.65 -9.76
CA MET A 155 20.07 -5.35 -8.32
C MET A 155 21.14 -4.32 -7.93
N LYS A 156 22.27 -4.28 -8.63
CA LYS A 156 23.33 -3.29 -8.39
C LYS A 156 22.90 -1.88 -8.81
N SER A 157 22.03 -1.75 -9.80
CA SER A 157 21.55 -0.45 -10.27
C SER A 157 20.65 0.26 -9.26
N LEU A 158 20.09 -0.46 -8.28
CA LEU A 158 19.23 0.13 -7.26
C LEU A 158 19.95 1.14 -6.39
N TRP A 159 21.27 1.01 -6.24
CA TRP A 159 22.09 1.93 -5.44
C TRP A 159 22.08 3.37 -5.97
N GLN A 160 21.79 3.59 -7.24
CA GLN A 160 21.65 4.94 -7.80
C GLN A 160 20.52 5.76 -7.17
N TYR A 161 19.50 5.07 -6.63
CA TYR A 161 18.34 5.69 -5.99
C TYR A 161 18.42 5.61 -4.45
N HIS A 162 19.48 5.01 -3.92
CA HIS A 162 19.69 4.95 -2.48
C HIS A 162 20.12 6.31 -1.93
N ALA A 163 19.68 6.65 -0.71
CA ALA A 163 20.13 7.85 -0.04
C ALA A 163 21.65 7.81 0.16
N ASN A 164 22.33 8.93 -0.04
CA ASN A 164 23.81 9.03 0.04
C ASN A 164 24.28 10.08 1.04
N LEU A 165 23.38 10.54 1.93
CA LEU A 165 23.70 11.45 3.02
C LEU A 165 23.82 10.73 4.38
N GLU A 166 23.88 9.42 4.39
CA GLU A 166 24.04 8.56 5.56
C GLU A 166 25.45 7.97 5.65
#